data_cb0b1b1ade69a9ea0d69ddf91da9495c
#
_entry.id   cb0b1b1ade69a9ea0d69ddf91da9495c
#
_cell.length_a   1.000
_cell.length_b   1.000
_cell.length_c   1.000
_cell.angle_alpha   90.00
_cell.angle_beta   90.00
_cell.angle_gamma   90.00
#
_symmetry.space_group_name_H-M   'P 1'
#
loop_
_entity.id
_entity.type
_entity.pdbx_description
1 polymer ?
#
loop_
_entity_poly.entity_id
_entity_poly.type
_entity_poly.pdbx_seq_one_letter_code
_entity_poly.pdbx_strand_id
1 'polypeptide(L)'
;MLLSIKPEYVNKIVAGKKKYEFRKFHCREGIDTIVIYATAPMKKVIGEVALLDIIEGDVEYVWHETRGFGGILTKDYKAYYKEREVAIAYQLGEVTLYDEPMGLKDLGLDYVPQSFAYI
;
A
#
# COMPACT_ATOMS: atom_id res chain seq x y z
N MET A 1 6.10 7.43 -4.91
CA MET A 1 4.64 7.60 -4.62
C MET A 1 4.37 7.36 -3.16
N LEU A 2 3.60 8.23 -2.53
CA LEU A 2 3.17 8.04 -1.15
C LEU A 2 1.82 7.35 -1.12
N LEU A 3 1.66 6.32 -0.27
CA LEU A 3 0.38 5.68 0.00
C LEU A 3 -0.03 5.90 1.46
N SER A 4 -1.29 6.25 1.64
CA SER A 4 -1.91 6.29 2.97
C SER A 4 -2.37 4.89 3.31
N ILE A 5 -1.81 4.31 4.36
CA ILE A 5 -2.04 2.91 4.74
C ILE A 5 -2.48 2.84 6.19
N LYS A 6 -3.50 2.04 6.48
CA LYS A 6 -3.98 1.83 7.84
C LYS A 6 -2.88 1.21 8.71
N PRO A 7 -2.75 1.62 9.97
CA PRO A 7 -1.70 1.09 10.87
C PRO A 7 -1.66 -0.43 10.97
N GLU A 8 -2.82 -1.10 10.97
CA GLU A 8 -2.86 -2.57 11.02
C GLU A 8 -2.15 -3.21 9.82
N TYR A 9 -2.30 -2.62 8.63
CA TYR A 9 -1.63 -3.12 7.44
C TYR A 9 -0.17 -2.70 7.40
N VAL A 10 0.15 -1.50 7.89
CA VAL A 10 1.54 -1.06 8.04
C VAL A 10 2.31 -2.05 8.90
N ASN A 11 1.75 -2.47 10.03
CA ASN A 11 2.38 -3.42 10.94
C ASN A 11 2.65 -4.76 10.25
N LYS A 12 1.72 -5.23 9.43
CA LYS A 12 1.89 -6.47 8.68
C LYS A 12 2.95 -6.36 7.59
N ILE A 13 3.04 -5.21 6.93
CA ILE A 13 4.08 -4.94 5.93
C ILE A 13 5.44 -4.96 6.59
N VAL A 14 5.61 -4.25 7.70
CA VAL A 14 6.86 -4.20 8.44
C VAL A 14 7.28 -5.57 8.95
N ALA A 15 6.31 -6.38 9.39
CA ALA A 15 6.55 -7.73 9.89
C ALA A 15 6.83 -8.75 8.78
N GLY A 16 6.72 -8.36 7.50
CA GLY A 16 6.92 -9.27 6.38
C GLY A 16 5.75 -10.21 6.11
N LYS A 17 4.63 -10.00 6.76
CA LYS A 17 3.43 -10.84 6.60
C LYS A 17 2.53 -10.38 5.46
N LYS A 18 2.61 -9.11 5.10
CA LYS A 18 1.85 -8.53 3.99
C LYS A 18 2.85 -8.10 2.92
N LYS A 19 2.84 -8.80 1.79
CA LYS A 19 3.74 -8.53 0.67
C LYS A 19 3.03 -7.92 -0.54
N TYR A 20 1.73 -7.65 -0.42
CA TYR A 20 0.94 -7.01 -1.47
C TYR A 20 0.05 -5.96 -0.85
N GLU A 21 -0.02 -4.80 -1.52
CA GLU A 21 -0.96 -3.75 -1.18
C GLU A 21 -2.00 -3.63 -2.29
N PHE A 22 -3.28 -3.73 -1.93
CA PHE A 22 -4.36 -3.74 -2.89
C PHE A 22 -4.96 -2.36 -3.05
N ARG A 23 -5.10 -1.95 -4.30
CA ARG A 23 -5.67 -0.64 -4.65
C ARG A 23 -6.60 -0.78 -5.85
N LYS A 24 -7.36 0.28 -6.13
CA LYS A 24 -8.31 0.34 -7.26
C LYS A 24 -7.75 1.11 -8.43
N PHE A 25 -6.52 1.62 -8.31
CA PHE A 25 -5.86 2.39 -9.35
C PHE A 25 -4.50 1.78 -9.66
N HIS A 26 -4.03 2.01 -10.88
CA HIS A 26 -2.68 1.66 -11.29
C HIS A 26 -1.85 2.94 -11.33
N CYS A 27 -0.74 2.99 -10.61
CA CYS A 27 0.12 4.16 -10.60
C CYS A 27 0.74 4.38 -11.97
N ARG A 28 1.22 5.61 -12.21
CA ARG A 28 1.95 5.94 -13.43
C ARG A 28 3.26 5.16 -13.49
N GLU A 29 3.83 5.06 -14.70
CA GLU A 29 5.08 4.33 -14.92
C GLU A 29 6.25 5.02 -14.21
N GLY A 30 7.29 4.22 -13.94
CA GLY A 30 8.53 4.72 -13.35
C GLY A 30 8.54 4.79 -11.83
N ILE A 31 7.48 4.32 -11.17
CA ILE A 31 7.43 4.26 -9.71
C ILE A 31 8.09 2.96 -9.26
N ASP A 32 9.15 3.06 -8.47
CA ASP A 32 9.87 1.91 -7.90
C ASP A 32 9.91 1.91 -6.37
N THR A 33 9.34 2.93 -5.74
CA THR A 33 9.34 3.09 -4.30
C THR A 33 8.01 3.64 -3.82
N ILE A 34 7.49 3.04 -2.76
CA ILE A 34 6.29 3.49 -2.08
C ILE A 34 6.70 4.05 -0.73
N VAL A 35 6.38 5.33 -0.50
CA VAL A 35 6.56 5.97 0.80
C VAL A 35 5.30 5.71 1.62
N ILE A 36 5.47 5.23 2.84
CA ILE A 36 4.36 4.78 3.69
C ILE A 36 3.95 5.88 4.67
N TYR A 37 2.72 6.37 4.50
CA TYR A 37 2.09 7.21 5.49
C TYR A 37 1.12 6.37 6.30
N ALA A 38 1.41 6.18 7.59
CA ALA A 38 0.51 5.47 8.50
C ALA A 38 -0.61 6.42 8.94
N THR A 39 -1.85 6.06 8.63
CA THR A 39 -3.00 6.92 8.95
C THR A 39 -3.28 6.97 10.45
N ALA A 40 -4.31 7.73 10.85
CA ALA A 40 -4.67 7.89 12.25
C ALA A 40 -4.76 6.53 12.96
N PRO A 41 -4.33 6.43 14.22
CA PRO A 41 -3.89 7.52 15.10
C PRO A 41 -2.43 7.95 14.92
N MET A 42 -1.65 7.22 14.15
CA MET A 42 -0.22 7.49 13.99
C MET A 42 0.08 8.81 13.29
N LYS A 43 -0.51 9.02 12.11
CA LYS A 43 -0.38 10.24 11.30
C LYS A 43 1.09 10.62 11.03
N LYS A 44 1.89 9.63 10.60
CA LYS A 44 3.32 9.82 10.33
C LYS A 44 3.76 9.09 9.07
N VAL A 45 4.73 9.67 8.39
CA VAL A 45 5.47 9.03 7.31
C VAL A 45 6.56 8.21 7.98
N ILE A 46 6.46 6.88 7.92
CA ILE A 46 7.28 6.00 8.77
C ILE A 46 8.44 5.34 8.03
N GLY A 47 8.39 5.32 6.73
CA GLY A 47 9.42 4.63 5.95
C GLY A 47 9.01 4.47 4.50
N GLU A 48 9.72 3.60 3.81
CA GLU A 48 9.46 3.30 2.41
C GLU A 48 9.63 1.83 2.13
N VAL A 49 9.01 1.35 1.05
CA VAL A 49 9.09 -0.02 0.63
C VAL A 49 9.32 -0.07 -0.87
N ALA A 50 10.18 -0.99 -1.32
CA ALA A 50 10.43 -1.18 -2.74
C ALA A 50 9.17 -1.71 -3.43
N LEU A 51 8.84 -1.16 -4.59
CA LEU A 51 7.79 -1.68 -5.46
C LEU A 51 8.43 -2.58 -6.49
N LEU A 52 8.20 -3.88 -6.39
CA LEU A 52 8.83 -4.88 -7.25
C LEU A 52 8.06 -5.11 -8.54
N ASP A 53 6.74 -5.13 -8.47
CA ASP A 53 5.88 -5.43 -9.60
C ASP A 53 4.45 -5.02 -9.28
N ILE A 54 3.61 -4.98 -10.30
CA ILE A 54 2.18 -4.70 -10.15
C ILE A 54 1.43 -5.81 -10.86
N ILE A 55 0.55 -6.50 -10.12
CA ILE A 55 -0.32 -7.52 -10.68
C ILE A 55 -1.69 -6.90 -10.90
N GLU A 56 -2.13 -6.89 -12.13
CA GLU A 56 -3.43 -6.35 -12.50
C GLU A 56 -4.23 -7.42 -13.23
N GLY A 57 -5.49 -7.55 -12.88
CA GLY A 57 -6.35 -8.51 -13.53
C GLY A 57 -7.68 -8.68 -12.83
N ASP A 58 -8.41 -9.71 -13.23
CA ASP A 58 -9.65 -10.08 -12.60
C ASP A 58 -9.49 -10.25 -11.09
N VAL A 59 -10.50 -9.85 -10.33
CA VAL A 59 -10.47 -9.86 -8.86
C VAL A 59 -10.11 -11.23 -8.30
N GLU A 60 -10.68 -12.30 -8.86
CA GLU A 60 -10.37 -13.67 -8.41
C GLU A 60 -8.96 -14.09 -8.80
N TYR A 61 -8.51 -13.73 -9.99
CA TYR A 61 -7.15 -14.02 -10.45
C TYR A 61 -6.11 -13.39 -9.53
N VAL A 62 -6.27 -12.11 -9.21
CA VAL A 62 -5.33 -11.39 -8.35
C VAL A 62 -5.34 -11.98 -6.93
N TRP A 63 -6.51 -12.39 -6.43
CA TRP A 63 -6.60 -13.04 -5.13
C TRP A 63 -5.76 -14.32 -5.09
N HIS A 64 -5.87 -15.15 -6.13
CA HIS A 64 -5.09 -16.38 -6.22
C HIS A 64 -3.59 -16.12 -6.30
N GLU A 65 -3.18 -15.13 -7.10
CA GLU A 65 -1.77 -14.79 -7.30
C GLU A 65 -1.10 -14.23 -6.05
N THR A 66 -1.86 -13.65 -5.14
CA THR A 66 -1.34 -13.03 -3.92
C THR A 66 -1.59 -13.86 -2.67
N ARG A 67 -2.13 -15.06 -2.84
CA ARG A 67 -2.56 -15.93 -1.75
C ARG A 67 -1.44 -16.21 -0.76
N GLY A 68 -1.77 -16.08 0.53
CA GLY A 68 -0.83 -16.33 1.61
C GLY A 68 -0.01 -15.11 2.01
N PHE A 69 0.10 -14.08 1.15
CA PHE A 69 0.91 -12.90 1.42
C PHE A 69 0.14 -11.59 1.24
N GLY A 70 -1.17 -11.66 1.07
CA GLY A 70 -2.00 -10.46 0.90
C GLY A 70 -2.20 -9.67 2.18
N GLY A 71 -2.11 -10.32 3.34
CA GLY A 71 -2.25 -9.65 4.63
C GLY A 71 -3.63 -9.06 4.88
N ILE A 72 -4.66 -9.57 4.20
CA ILE A 72 -6.04 -9.10 4.31
C ILE A 72 -6.97 -10.32 4.35
N LEU A 73 -8.04 -10.22 5.13
CA LEU A 73 -9.03 -11.28 5.18
C LEU A 73 -9.83 -11.34 3.88
N THR A 74 -10.22 -12.55 3.48
CA THR A 74 -11.01 -12.77 2.26
C THR A 74 -12.24 -11.87 2.21
N LYS A 75 -12.97 -11.77 3.31
CA LYS A 75 -14.18 -10.93 3.38
C LYS A 75 -13.90 -9.45 3.12
N ASP A 76 -12.76 -8.96 3.63
CA ASP A 76 -12.37 -7.57 3.48
C ASP A 76 -11.90 -7.29 2.05
N TYR A 77 -11.19 -8.23 1.45
CA TYR A 77 -10.79 -8.15 0.04
C TYR A 77 -12.01 -8.09 -0.87
N LYS A 78 -12.97 -8.98 -0.65
CA LYS A 78 -14.19 -9.02 -1.45
C LYS A 78 -15.03 -7.76 -1.27
N ALA A 79 -15.10 -7.24 -0.04
CA ALA A 79 -15.82 -6.00 0.23
C ALA A 79 -15.14 -4.81 -0.45
N TYR A 80 -13.82 -4.77 -0.44
CA TYR A 80 -13.04 -3.69 -1.06
C TYR A 80 -13.28 -3.62 -2.58
N TYR A 81 -13.30 -4.78 -3.23
CA TYR A 81 -13.50 -4.87 -4.69
C TYR A 81 -14.94 -5.14 -5.11
N LYS A 82 -15.90 -4.97 -4.20
CA LYS A 82 -17.31 -5.14 -4.52
C LYS A 82 -17.70 -4.26 -5.72
N GLU A 83 -18.38 -4.86 -6.69
CA GLU A 83 -18.81 -4.20 -7.93
C GLU A 83 -17.65 -3.74 -8.82
N ARG A 84 -16.45 -4.29 -8.59
CA ARG A 84 -15.28 -4.06 -9.42
C ARG A 84 -14.90 -5.34 -10.15
N GLU A 85 -14.42 -5.19 -11.39
CA GLU A 85 -13.99 -6.32 -12.20
C GLU A 85 -12.48 -6.51 -12.13
N VAL A 86 -11.74 -5.43 -11.88
CA VAL A 86 -10.28 -5.42 -11.91
C VAL A 86 -9.73 -5.10 -10.53
N ALA A 87 -8.75 -5.90 -10.10
CA ALA A 87 -7.97 -5.65 -8.89
C ALA A 87 -6.53 -5.33 -9.27
N ILE A 88 -5.88 -4.54 -8.43
CA ILE A 88 -4.49 -4.12 -8.64
C ILE A 88 -3.72 -4.37 -7.34
N ALA A 89 -2.70 -5.23 -7.43
CA ALA A 89 -1.86 -5.57 -6.29
C ALA A 89 -0.44 -5.08 -6.52
N TYR A 90 0.05 -4.24 -5.62
CA TYR A 90 1.42 -3.75 -5.64
C TYR A 90 2.29 -4.73 -4.85
N GLN A 91 3.23 -5.38 -5.54
CA GLN A 91 4.15 -6.33 -4.89
C GLN A 91 5.24 -5.56 -4.17
N LEU A 92 5.32 -5.77 -2.86
CA LEU A 92 6.22 -5.04 -1.97
C LEU A 92 7.50 -5.83 -1.73
N GLY A 93 8.63 -5.12 -1.80
CA GLY A 93 9.93 -5.69 -1.53
C GLY A 93 10.48 -5.27 -0.18
N GLU A 94 11.74 -4.84 -0.16
CA GLU A 94 12.43 -4.45 1.06
C GLU A 94 11.81 -3.21 1.70
N VAL A 95 11.63 -3.25 3.02
CA VAL A 95 11.10 -2.14 3.81
C VAL A 95 12.26 -1.42 4.49
N THR A 96 12.28 -0.11 4.38
CA THR A 96 13.26 0.75 5.07
C THR A 96 12.49 1.69 5.99
N LEU A 97 12.62 1.50 7.29
CA LEU A 97 12.01 2.40 8.27
C LEU A 97 12.94 3.60 8.50
N TYR A 98 12.35 4.78 8.58
CA TYR A 98 13.12 5.99 8.92
C TYR A 98 13.43 5.99 10.41
N ASP A 99 14.63 6.46 10.76
CA ASP A 99 15.05 6.59 12.15
C ASP A 99 14.09 7.52 12.90
N GLU A 100 13.68 8.61 12.24
CA GLU A 100 12.68 9.54 12.76
C GLU A 100 11.52 9.63 11.81
N PRO A 101 10.31 9.20 12.21
CA PRO A 101 9.13 9.39 11.40
C PRO A 101 8.91 10.86 11.09
N MET A 102 8.46 11.14 9.86
CA MET A 102 8.26 12.50 9.38
C MET A 102 6.79 12.88 9.33
N GLY A 103 6.52 14.17 9.35
CA GLY A 103 5.19 14.68 9.05
C GLY A 103 5.02 14.86 7.54
N LEU A 104 3.77 14.96 7.09
CA LEU A 104 3.49 15.22 5.68
C LEU A 104 4.08 16.54 5.20
N LYS A 105 4.15 17.53 6.08
CA LYS A 105 4.74 18.85 5.76
C LYS A 105 6.20 18.73 5.35
N ASP A 106 6.92 17.77 5.92
CA ASP A 106 8.33 17.57 5.59
C ASP A 106 8.51 17.10 4.14
N LEU A 107 7.43 16.57 3.54
CA LEU A 107 7.40 16.15 2.14
C LEU A 107 6.71 17.18 1.24
N GLY A 108 6.39 18.37 1.78
CA GLY A 108 5.73 19.41 1.01
C GLY A 108 4.22 19.23 0.85
N LEU A 109 3.61 18.36 1.66
CA LEU A 109 2.17 18.11 1.61
C LEU A 109 1.48 18.84 2.77
N ASP A 110 0.47 19.64 2.42
CA ASP A 110 -0.34 20.38 3.38
C ASP A 110 -1.72 19.76 3.60
N TYR A 111 -1.91 18.53 3.13
CA TYR A 111 -3.15 17.76 3.26
C TYR A 111 -2.84 16.30 3.51
N VAL A 112 -3.83 15.56 4.03
CA VAL A 112 -3.72 14.10 4.21
C VAL A 112 -4.28 13.43 2.95
N PRO A 113 -3.45 12.75 2.13
CA PRO A 113 -3.96 12.02 0.97
C PRO A 113 -4.95 10.94 1.42
N GLN A 114 -6.12 10.87 0.79
CA GLN A 114 -7.09 9.83 1.11
C GLN A 114 -6.65 8.46 0.61
N SER A 115 -5.87 8.41 -0.44
CA SER A 115 -5.34 7.18 -1.01
C SER A 115 -3.85 7.31 -1.30
N PHE A 116 -3.48 8.21 -2.19
CA PHE A 116 -2.09 8.35 -2.62
C PHE A 116 -1.76 9.79 -3.01
N ALA A 117 -0.45 10.07 -3.13
CA ALA A 117 0.07 11.30 -3.70
C ALA A 117 1.40 11.01 -4.39
N TYR A 118 1.61 11.63 -5.54
CA TYR A 118 2.94 11.62 -6.16
C TYR A 118 3.79 12.71 -5.51
N ILE A 119 4.99 12.32 -5.12
CA ILE A 119 5.93 13.22 -4.42
C ILE A 119 7.28 13.24 -5.11
#